data_9668969d631970caff06729fc27dff68
#
_entry.id   9668969d631970caff06729fc27dff68
#
_cell.length_a   1.000
_cell.length_b   1.000
_cell.length_c   1.000
_cell.angle_alpha   90.00
_cell.angle_beta   90.00
_cell.angle_gamma   90.00
#
_symmetry.space_group_name_H-M   'P 1'
#
loop_
_entity.id
_entity.type
_entity.pdbx_description
1 polymer ?
#
loop_
_entity_poly.entity_id
_entity_poly.type
_entity_poly.pdbx_seq_one_letter_code
_entity_poly.pdbx_strand_id
1 'polypeptide(L)'
;MDLQGLQVFDFEALNWNRLYAIGIYNGKELKILAEPDKDNSYFVKWLLDNLEPDVIAYAHNGGRYDFLFIFEYLEKLGIGVKPYNLKVIHGSIAQFSLKWNNKRLIFRDSFLILPMSLKSLTYDFDVEHKKLTMEYNVGIEDKNFSEYFKNDLMGLYEVLRLSGLTKHLTIASNTMDIFTHIFYKDKMTANELPIENLFREGYRGGRTEIFKSYGTDLKYYDINSLYPSVMINNEYPLPIKDNFNKVFKINRDKLGIYKINADIENLNIPVLPMRKDNKLIFPIGHISGLYYTSEILKAEQMGYDISVEYGYEFKKTEPIFKGYIEHFYDIKKHSEGSKKAIAKLMLNSLYGKFGQRREQENYRFIEDGTISNLNYSAVKYFDSHSNFIHPEIAGMITANARVKLYDLFEKAGLNNVYYCDTDSIITDSVLPTSNELGDIKLVDKIKEFIAISPKLYAYVKTDNEIDIKAKGFKVKELKYEHFVKAHFEQDYNGFVEERDRIASFKERFKRRAVNKFADLIVVKKSIKTLYNKRILIDKINTIPIKV
;
A
#
# COMPACT_ATOMS: atom_id res chain seq x y z
N MET A 1 20.41 -1.19 20.07
CA MET A 1 20.93 -1.32 18.70
C MET A 1 21.64 -0.03 18.38
N ASP A 2 22.96 -0.08 18.15
CA ASP A 2 23.68 1.08 17.66
C ASP A 2 23.07 1.49 16.32
N LEU A 3 22.42 2.64 16.33
CA LEU A 3 21.98 3.30 15.12
C LEU A 3 23.24 3.70 14.38
N GLN A 4 23.63 2.93 13.34
CA GLN A 4 24.56 3.47 12.35
C GLN A 4 24.06 4.86 12.02
N GLY A 5 24.94 5.86 12.05
CA GLY A 5 24.57 7.25 11.85
C GLY A 5 23.61 7.37 10.65
N LEU A 6 22.60 8.19 10.78
CA LEU A 6 21.71 8.55 9.67
C LEU A 6 21.79 10.05 9.43
N GLN A 7 21.59 10.44 8.19
CA GLN A 7 21.43 11.82 7.77
C GLN A 7 20.21 11.94 6.86
N VAL A 8 19.64 13.10 6.81
CA VAL A 8 18.51 13.41 5.94
C VAL A 8 18.84 14.55 5.02
N PHE A 9 18.24 14.58 3.85
CA PHE A 9 18.31 15.71 2.93
C PHE A 9 16.97 15.91 2.24
N ASP A 10 16.76 17.10 1.73
CA ASP A 10 15.59 17.49 0.97
C ASP A 10 15.93 18.58 -0.03
N PHE A 11 15.31 18.54 -1.23
CA PHE A 11 15.39 19.56 -2.25
C PHE A 11 14.10 20.35 -2.34
N GLU A 12 14.23 21.66 -2.44
CA GLU A 12 13.09 22.53 -2.76
C GLU A 12 13.17 23.03 -4.20
N ALA A 13 12.04 22.98 -4.91
CA ALA A 13 12.01 23.34 -6.33
C ALA A 13 10.76 24.13 -6.70
N LEU A 14 10.95 25.10 -7.61
CA LEU A 14 9.88 25.78 -8.31
C LEU A 14 9.45 24.95 -9.52
N ASN A 15 8.14 24.93 -9.79
CA ASN A 15 7.57 24.27 -10.98
C ASN A 15 8.03 22.81 -11.17
N TRP A 16 8.35 22.10 -10.07
CA TRP A 16 8.80 20.70 -10.02
C TRP A 16 10.19 20.42 -10.62
N ASN A 17 10.84 21.34 -11.26
CA ASN A 17 12.06 21.08 -12.04
C ASN A 17 13.23 22.05 -11.82
N ARG A 18 13.01 23.20 -11.19
CA ARG A 18 14.05 24.19 -10.91
C ARG A 18 14.34 24.24 -9.41
N LEU A 19 15.46 23.67 -9.01
CA LEU A 19 15.93 23.74 -7.63
C LEU A 19 16.25 25.19 -7.24
N TYR A 20 15.92 25.54 -6.01
CA TYR A 20 16.31 26.82 -5.42
C TYR A 20 16.89 26.67 -4.00
N ALA A 21 16.72 25.48 -3.37
CA ALA A 21 17.34 25.18 -2.09
C ALA A 21 17.62 23.67 -1.93
N ILE A 22 18.59 23.38 -1.08
CA ILE A 22 18.97 22.05 -0.59
C ILE A 22 19.33 22.15 0.88
N GLY A 23 18.95 21.16 1.68
CA GLY A 23 19.34 21.04 3.07
C GLY A 23 19.80 19.64 3.44
N ILE A 24 20.67 19.56 4.43
CA ILE A 24 21.17 18.33 5.04
C ILE A 24 21.12 18.49 6.56
N TYR A 25 20.66 17.45 7.26
CA TYR A 25 20.73 17.37 8.71
C TYR A 25 21.21 15.99 9.16
N ASN A 26 22.21 15.94 10.04
CA ASN A 26 22.83 14.69 10.53
C ASN A 26 22.53 14.40 12.01
N GLY A 27 21.63 15.16 12.61
CA GLY A 27 21.30 15.07 14.03
C GLY A 27 22.14 16.00 14.94
N LYS A 28 23.12 16.69 14.38
CA LYS A 28 24.00 17.64 15.09
C LYS A 28 24.08 18.96 14.35
N GLU A 29 24.33 18.92 13.06
CA GLU A 29 24.55 20.08 12.21
C GLU A 29 23.47 20.14 11.12
N LEU A 30 22.86 21.31 10.97
CA LEU A 30 21.95 21.65 9.88
C LEU A 30 22.69 22.53 8.88
N LYS A 31 22.77 22.07 7.63
CA LYS A 31 23.35 22.83 6.52
C LYS A 31 22.25 23.11 5.50
N ILE A 32 22.05 24.36 5.16
CA ILE A 32 21.10 24.80 4.13
C ILE A 32 21.82 25.67 3.13
N LEU A 33 21.60 25.42 1.84
CA LEU A 33 22.00 26.28 0.74
C LEU A 33 20.72 26.70 -0.01
N ALA A 34 20.49 28.00 -0.13
CA ALA A 34 19.35 28.56 -0.83
C ALA A 34 19.80 29.67 -1.76
N GLU A 35 19.80 29.41 -3.07
CA GLU A 35 20.31 30.32 -4.12
C GLU A 35 19.44 30.19 -5.38
N PRO A 36 18.39 31.01 -5.57
CA PRO A 36 17.41 30.83 -6.62
C PRO A 36 17.95 30.99 -8.06
N ASP A 37 19.12 31.60 -8.22
CA ASP A 37 19.72 31.87 -9.54
C ASP A 37 20.68 30.79 -10.03
N LYS A 38 20.91 29.74 -9.23
CA LYS A 38 21.80 28.64 -9.60
C LYS A 38 21.03 27.55 -10.37
N ASP A 39 21.80 26.78 -11.15
CA ASP A 39 21.25 25.60 -11.84
C ASP A 39 21.13 24.37 -10.91
N ASN A 40 20.38 23.37 -11.34
CA ASN A 40 20.20 22.16 -10.55
C ASN A 40 21.51 21.43 -10.25
N SER A 41 22.50 21.50 -11.17
CA SER A 41 23.79 20.83 -11.02
C SER A 41 24.58 21.37 -9.83
N TYR A 42 24.47 22.67 -9.57
CA TYR A 42 25.11 23.33 -8.43
C TYR A 42 24.60 22.75 -7.08
N PHE A 43 23.30 22.60 -6.91
CA PHE A 43 22.72 22.06 -5.68
C PHE A 43 23.06 20.59 -5.49
N VAL A 44 22.99 19.79 -6.56
CA VAL A 44 23.33 18.36 -6.48
C VAL A 44 24.82 18.17 -6.17
N LYS A 45 25.69 18.93 -6.80
CA LYS A 45 27.12 18.89 -6.48
C LYS A 45 27.38 19.25 -5.01
N TRP A 46 26.76 20.32 -4.52
CA TRP A 46 26.86 20.72 -3.12
C TRP A 46 26.38 19.60 -2.17
N LEU A 47 25.23 18.93 -2.47
CA LEU A 47 24.76 17.79 -1.70
C LEU A 47 25.82 16.70 -1.62
N LEU A 48 26.36 16.25 -2.77
CA LEU A 48 27.32 15.15 -2.84
C LEU A 48 28.64 15.48 -2.10
N ASP A 49 29.07 16.74 -2.13
CA ASP A 49 30.29 17.21 -1.43
C ASP A 49 30.11 17.26 0.09
N ASN A 50 28.88 17.54 0.59
CA ASN A 50 28.59 17.79 2.01
C ASN A 50 28.02 16.60 2.76
N LEU A 51 27.57 15.54 2.09
CA LEU A 51 27.12 14.31 2.75
C LEU A 51 28.26 13.60 3.46
N GLU A 52 27.97 13.03 4.63
CA GLU A 52 28.90 12.18 5.36
C GLU A 52 29.06 10.83 4.64
N PRO A 53 30.30 10.34 4.45
CA PRO A 53 30.56 9.06 3.85
C PRO A 53 30.12 7.91 4.76
N ASP A 54 29.68 6.79 4.16
CA ASP A 54 29.25 5.56 4.83
C ASP A 54 28.07 5.70 5.79
N VAL A 55 27.44 6.87 5.81
CA VAL A 55 26.19 7.17 6.52
C VAL A 55 25.05 7.18 5.52
N ILE A 56 23.89 6.59 5.92
CA ILE A 56 22.74 6.52 5.03
C ILE A 56 22.05 7.89 4.99
N ALA A 57 21.93 8.44 3.77
CA ALA A 57 21.20 9.67 3.49
C ALA A 57 19.76 9.33 3.07
N TYR A 58 18.78 9.79 3.87
CA TYR A 58 17.36 9.60 3.61
C TYR A 58 16.74 10.87 3.01
N ALA A 59 15.90 10.67 1.98
CA ALA A 59 14.92 11.66 1.55
C ALA A 59 13.52 11.06 1.66
N HIS A 60 12.50 11.87 1.95
CA HIS A 60 11.13 11.38 2.09
C HIS A 60 10.40 11.39 0.74
N ASN A 61 10.05 10.20 0.23
CA ASN A 61 9.57 9.99 -1.14
C ASN A 61 10.62 10.33 -2.21
N GLY A 62 11.89 10.33 -1.81
CA GLY A 62 13.02 10.72 -2.65
C GLY A 62 13.18 9.87 -3.90
N GLY A 63 12.80 8.60 -3.85
CA GLY A 63 12.82 7.70 -5.00
C GLY A 63 11.89 8.08 -6.15
N ARG A 64 10.93 8.96 -5.91
CA ARG A 64 10.02 9.51 -6.92
C ARG A 64 10.36 10.94 -7.30
N TYR A 65 11.21 11.62 -6.53
CA TYR A 65 11.50 13.03 -6.71
C TYR A 65 12.99 13.36 -6.54
N ASP A 66 13.52 13.47 -5.34
CA ASP A 66 14.84 13.99 -5.03
C ASP A 66 15.98 13.26 -5.75
N PHE A 67 15.91 11.94 -5.79
CA PHE A 67 16.93 11.11 -6.44
C PHE A 67 17.02 11.34 -7.94
N LEU A 68 15.97 11.86 -8.56
CA LEU A 68 15.95 12.10 -10.00
C LEU A 68 16.87 13.26 -10.38
N PHE A 69 17.01 14.28 -9.54
CA PHE A 69 18.00 15.36 -9.75
C PHE A 69 19.42 14.82 -9.69
N ILE A 70 19.68 13.87 -8.77
CA ILE A 70 20.99 13.23 -8.68
C ILE A 70 21.29 12.45 -9.96
N PHE A 71 20.33 11.66 -10.45
CA PHE A 71 20.51 10.87 -11.68
C PHE A 71 20.69 11.77 -12.91
N GLU A 72 19.96 12.87 -13.04
CA GLU A 72 20.15 13.86 -14.11
C GLU A 72 21.54 14.49 -14.07
N TYR A 73 22.03 14.84 -12.89
CA TYR A 73 23.37 15.40 -12.72
C TYR A 73 24.46 14.40 -13.11
N LEU A 74 24.33 13.15 -12.69
CA LEU A 74 25.28 12.08 -13.04
C LEU A 74 25.36 11.85 -14.55
N GLU A 75 24.24 11.97 -15.25
CA GLU A 75 24.23 11.90 -16.72
C GLU A 75 25.01 13.05 -17.36
N LYS A 76 24.79 14.28 -16.88
CA LYS A 76 25.52 15.46 -17.37
C LYS A 76 27.03 15.36 -17.18
N LEU A 77 27.48 14.68 -16.14
CA LEU A 77 28.91 14.44 -15.89
C LEU A 77 29.54 13.41 -16.85
N GLY A 78 28.71 12.58 -17.52
CA GLY A 78 29.19 11.55 -18.45
C GLY A 78 29.82 10.34 -17.77
N ILE A 79 30.70 9.63 -18.50
CA ILE A 79 31.29 8.34 -18.12
C ILE A 79 32.23 8.50 -16.92
N GLY A 80 31.88 7.97 -15.77
CA GLY A 80 32.81 7.91 -14.62
C GLY A 80 32.14 7.76 -13.27
N VAL A 81 30.94 8.31 -13.08
CA VAL A 81 30.23 8.23 -11.81
C VAL A 81 28.94 7.46 -12.02
N LYS A 82 28.96 6.17 -11.70
CA LYS A 82 27.79 5.30 -11.88
C LYS A 82 27.19 4.92 -10.53
N PRO A 83 25.86 5.04 -10.37
CA PRO A 83 25.19 4.45 -9.20
C PRO A 83 25.33 2.93 -9.22
N TYR A 84 25.50 2.34 -8.05
CA TYR A 84 25.51 0.89 -7.84
C TYR A 84 24.56 0.50 -6.70
N ASN A 85 24.28 -0.78 -6.53
CA ASN A 85 23.28 -1.28 -5.58
C ASN A 85 21.90 -0.63 -5.77
N LEU A 86 21.54 -0.34 -7.02
CA LEU A 86 20.24 0.25 -7.36
C LEU A 86 19.12 -0.74 -7.11
N LYS A 87 18.23 -0.42 -6.18
CA LYS A 87 17.01 -1.20 -5.89
C LYS A 87 15.77 -0.38 -6.18
N VAL A 88 14.87 -0.94 -6.97
CA VAL A 88 13.59 -0.31 -7.33
C VAL A 88 12.46 -1.16 -6.77
N ILE A 89 11.56 -0.55 -5.98
CA ILE A 89 10.41 -1.20 -5.37
C ILE A 89 9.15 -0.43 -5.77
N HIS A 90 8.15 -1.14 -6.29
CA HIS A 90 6.90 -0.54 -6.79
C HIS A 90 7.10 0.64 -7.77
N GLY A 91 8.14 0.55 -8.60
CA GLY A 91 8.46 1.56 -9.60
C GLY A 91 9.12 2.84 -9.05
N SER A 92 9.52 2.85 -7.78
CA SER A 92 10.27 3.92 -7.12
C SER A 92 11.68 3.45 -6.77
N ILE A 93 12.66 4.33 -6.81
CA ILE A 93 14.04 4.03 -6.37
C ILE A 93 14.04 3.93 -4.84
N ALA A 94 14.26 2.72 -4.34
CA ALA A 94 14.30 2.44 -2.90
C ALA A 94 15.67 2.76 -2.28
N GLN A 95 16.72 2.44 -3.00
CA GLN A 95 18.11 2.63 -2.58
C GLN A 95 19.04 2.69 -3.80
N PHE A 96 20.10 3.44 -3.68
CA PHE A 96 21.31 3.32 -4.50
C PHE A 96 22.52 3.77 -3.72
N SER A 97 23.72 3.49 -4.25
CA SER A 97 25.00 3.96 -3.72
C SER A 97 25.81 4.63 -4.81
N LEU A 98 26.72 5.51 -4.42
CA LEU A 98 27.55 6.29 -5.32
C LEU A 98 28.96 6.41 -4.75
N LYS A 99 29.98 6.36 -5.59
CA LYS A 99 31.34 6.79 -5.24
C LYS A 99 31.52 8.22 -5.73
N TRP A 100 31.81 9.15 -4.82
CA TRP A 100 31.98 10.55 -5.08
C TRP A 100 33.23 11.05 -4.36
N ASN A 101 34.27 11.55 -5.09
CA ASN A 101 35.51 12.03 -4.51
C ASN A 101 36.10 11.07 -3.44
N ASN A 102 36.21 9.77 -3.77
CA ASN A 102 36.64 8.69 -2.87
C ASN A 102 35.73 8.42 -1.65
N LYS A 103 34.61 9.13 -1.51
CA LYS A 103 33.58 8.87 -0.51
C LYS A 103 32.54 7.85 -1.04
N ARG A 104 32.09 6.98 -0.18
CA ARG A 104 30.92 6.12 -0.45
C ARG A 104 29.68 6.81 0.10
N LEU A 105 28.75 7.17 -0.77
CA LEU A 105 27.46 7.75 -0.40
C LEU A 105 26.36 6.72 -0.59
N ILE A 106 25.41 6.65 0.35
CA ILE A 106 24.31 5.68 0.36
C ILE A 106 23.00 6.44 0.50
N PHE A 107 22.09 6.25 -0.45
CA PHE A 107 20.80 6.94 -0.50
C PHE A 107 19.65 5.94 -0.28
N ARG A 108 18.69 6.31 0.55
CA ARG A 108 17.46 5.53 0.79
C ARG A 108 16.21 6.39 0.81
N ASP A 109 15.11 5.85 0.28
CA ASP A 109 13.79 6.47 0.37
C ASP A 109 13.09 6.06 1.68
N SER A 110 12.83 7.05 2.55
CA SER A 110 12.15 6.82 3.82
C SER A 110 10.65 6.52 3.67
N PHE A 111 10.02 6.89 2.56
CA PHE A 111 8.59 6.61 2.32
C PHE A 111 8.27 5.11 2.30
N LEU A 112 9.21 4.25 1.89
CA LEU A 112 9.02 2.80 1.90
C LEU A 112 9.03 2.19 3.33
N ILE A 113 9.64 2.89 4.27
CA ILE A 113 9.65 2.52 5.70
C ILE A 113 8.43 3.12 6.40
N LEU A 114 8.10 4.38 6.07
CA LEU A 114 7.05 5.19 6.68
C LEU A 114 6.11 5.74 5.58
N PRO A 115 5.18 4.92 5.04
CA PRO A 115 4.40 5.23 3.84
C PRO A 115 3.24 6.20 4.11
N MET A 116 3.53 7.33 4.70
CA MET A 116 2.61 8.41 5.03
C MET A 116 3.22 9.75 4.64
N SER A 117 2.42 10.82 4.55
CA SER A 117 2.98 12.15 4.32
C SER A 117 3.87 12.60 5.48
N LEU A 118 4.91 13.37 5.22
CA LEU A 118 5.78 13.90 6.27
C LEU A 118 4.98 14.71 7.30
N LYS A 119 3.96 15.46 6.85
CA LYS A 119 3.05 16.17 7.75
C LYS A 119 2.37 15.20 8.71
N SER A 120 1.74 14.13 8.22
CA SER A 120 1.10 13.14 9.09
C SER A 120 2.10 12.49 10.05
N LEU A 121 3.29 12.14 9.55
CA LEU A 121 4.33 11.52 10.37
C LEU A 121 4.79 12.43 11.51
N THR A 122 5.11 13.70 11.24
CA THR A 122 5.59 14.63 12.27
C THR A 122 4.52 14.90 13.33
N TYR A 123 3.23 14.87 12.98
CA TYR A 123 2.13 14.99 13.92
C TYR A 123 1.85 13.68 14.67
N ASP A 124 1.77 12.55 13.96
CA ASP A 124 1.48 11.23 14.57
C ASP A 124 2.61 10.77 15.51
N PHE A 125 3.87 11.14 15.21
CA PHE A 125 5.02 10.84 16.06
C PHE A 125 5.25 11.87 17.15
N ASP A 126 4.50 12.96 17.12
CA ASP A 126 4.58 14.08 18.05
C ASP A 126 6.00 14.61 18.25
N VAL A 127 6.70 14.81 17.12
CA VAL A 127 8.07 15.34 17.13
C VAL A 127 8.10 16.85 17.40
N GLU A 128 9.26 17.37 17.78
CA GLU A 128 9.46 18.80 18.04
C GLU A 128 9.27 19.63 16.77
N HIS A 129 9.90 19.20 15.66
CA HIS A 129 9.87 19.91 14.39
C HIS A 129 8.72 19.39 13.51
N LYS A 130 7.51 19.92 13.72
CA LYS A 130 6.32 19.54 12.92
C LYS A 130 6.36 20.23 11.56
N LYS A 131 6.05 19.47 10.50
CA LYS A 131 6.01 20.01 9.14
C LYS A 131 4.99 21.15 9.03
N LEU A 132 5.48 22.30 8.61
CA LEU A 132 4.65 23.47 8.32
C LEU A 132 4.01 23.37 6.93
N THR A 133 3.11 24.28 6.63
CA THR A 133 2.50 24.44 5.30
C THR A 133 2.96 25.75 4.72
N MET A 134 3.53 25.73 3.51
CA MET A 134 3.92 26.91 2.76
C MET A 134 3.12 26.97 1.46
N GLU A 135 2.89 28.17 0.93
CA GLU A 135 2.26 28.33 -0.37
C GLU A 135 3.17 27.78 -1.48
N TYR A 136 2.53 27.16 -2.46
CA TYR A 136 3.27 26.57 -3.59
C TYR A 136 3.88 27.65 -4.49
N ASN A 137 5.14 27.47 -4.90
CA ASN A 137 5.90 28.38 -5.78
C ASN A 137 6.26 29.77 -5.20
N VAL A 138 6.22 29.98 -3.90
CA VAL A 138 6.69 31.25 -3.30
C VAL A 138 8.21 31.26 -3.11
N GLY A 139 8.83 30.11 -2.92
CA GLY A 139 10.28 29.99 -2.82
C GLY A 139 10.86 30.63 -1.56
N ILE A 140 12.13 31.06 -1.66
CA ILE A 140 12.88 31.66 -0.55
C ILE A 140 12.39 33.06 -0.17
N GLU A 141 11.53 33.68 -0.97
CA GLU A 141 10.93 34.99 -0.69
C GLU A 141 9.88 34.91 0.42
N ASP A 142 9.37 33.71 0.75
CA ASP A 142 8.52 33.50 1.90
C ASP A 142 9.32 33.72 3.20
N LYS A 143 8.88 34.65 4.04
CA LYS A 143 9.51 34.95 5.32
C LYS A 143 9.59 33.75 6.27
N ASN A 144 8.75 32.73 6.06
CA ASN A 144 8.73 31.50 6.86
C ASN A 144 9.55 30.36 6.23
N PHE A 145 10.18 30.57 5.05
CA PHE A 145 10.91 29.53 4.32
C PHE A 145 11.96 28.83 5.18
N SER A 146 12.76 29.61 5.92
CA SER A 146 13.84 29.05 6.74
C SER A 146 13.30 28.09 7.82
N GLU A 147 12.22 28.47 8.49
CA GLU A 147 11.59 27.63 9.52
C GLU A 147 10.88 26.42 8.90
N TYR A 148 10.17 26.62 7.80
CA TYR A 148 9.52 25.55 7.04
C TYR A 148 10.55 24.48 6.64
N PHE A 149 11.64 24.88 6.00
CA PHE A 149 12.65 23.96 5.47
C PHE A 149 13.45 23.27 6.58
N LYS A 150 13.77 23.99 7.67
CA LYS A 150 14.32 23.41 8.88
C LYS A 150 13.44 22.31 9.46
N ASN A 151 12.13 22.56 9.57
CA ASN A 151 11.18 21.60 10.12
C ASN A 151 11.01 20.35 9.23
N ASP A 152 11.13 20.47 7.92
CA ASP A 152 11.10 19.33 7.02
C ASP A 152 12.29 18.39 7.25
N LEU A 153 13.48 18.94 7.37
CA LEU A 153 14.71 18.17 7.61
C LEU A 153 14.75 17.57 9.02
N MET A 154 14.60 18.42 10.04
CA MET A 154 14.72 17.97 11.42
C MET A 154 13.57 17.06 11.82
N GLY A 155 12.34 17.36 11.38
CA GLY A 155 11.18 16.49 11.60
C GLY A 155 11.33 15.12 10.97
N LEU A 156 11.84 15.02 9.74
CA LEU A 156 12.13 13.72 9.11
C LEU A 156 13.18 12.93 9.90
N TYR A 157 14.25 13.59 10.33
CA TYR A 157 15.29 12.95 11.14
C TYR A 157 14.74 12.41 12.47
N GLU A 158 13.95 13.21 13.18
CA GLU A 158 13.34 12.84 14.46
C GLU A 158 12.39 11.64 14.30
N VAL A 159 11.53 11.66 13.28
CA VAL A 159 10.62 10.56 12.96
C VAL A 159 11.39 9.28 12.65
N LEU A 160 12.43 9.33 11.81
CA LEU A 160 13.26 8.15 11.49
C LEU A 160 13.94 7.59 12.74
N ARG A 161 14.49 8.44 13.58
CA ARG A 161 15.14 8.06 14.82
C ARG A 161 14.17 7.42 15.82
N LEU A 162 13.01 8.04 16.04
CA LEU A 162 11.98 7.52 16.95
C LEU A 162 11.36 6.21 16.44
N SER A 163 11.25 6.04 15.12
CA SER A 163 10.70 4.83 14.55
C SER A 163 11.53 3.57 14.84
N GLY A 164 12.85 3.70 14.89
CA GLY A 164 13.77 2.56 15.01
C GLY A 164 13.74 1.58 13.82
N LEU A 165 13.08 1.95 12.71
CA LEU A 165 12.77 1.07 11.58
C LEU A 165 13.75 1.20 10.40
N THR A 166 14.96 1.71 10.63
CA THR A 166 15.94 2.00 9.58
C THR A 166 16.80 0.81 9.14
N LYS A 167 16.64 -0.36 9.77
CA LYS A 167 17.41 -1.58 9.46
C LYS A 167 17.17 -2.07 8.03
N HIS A 168 15.90 -2.16 7.62
CA HIS A 168 15.51 -2.67 6.29
C HIS A 168 14.89 -1.56 5.41
N LEU A 169 14.80 -1.83 4.10
CA LEU A 169 14.31 -0.87 3.10
C LEU A 169 12.79 -0.62 3.14
N THR A 170 12.03 -1.52 3.74
CA THR A 170 10.57 -1.42 3.78
C THR A 170 10.01 -1.72 5.15
N ILE A 171 8.87 -1.11 5.47
CA ILE A 171 8.15 -1.41 6.72
C ILE A 171 7.88 -2.91 6.88
N ALA A 172 7.42 -3.58 5.82
CA ALA A 172 7.12 -5.01 5.88
C ALA A 172 8.35 -5.88 6.20
N SER A 173 9.55 -5.49 5.73
CA SER A 173 10.80 -6.18 6.05
C SER A 173 11.24 -5.94 7.50
N ASN A 174 11.11 -4.71 8.00
CA ASN A 174 11.37 -4.39 9.41
C ASN A 174 10.41 -5.15 10.34
N THR A 175 9.14 -5.21 9.96
CA THR A 175 8.11 -5.93 10.72
C THR A 175 8.37 -7.43 10.77
N MET A 176 8.77 -8.05 9.64
CA MET A 176 9.12 -9.46 9.59
C MET A 176 10.36 -9.76 10.44
N ASP A 177 11.36 -8.89 10.43
CA ASP A 177 12.55 -9.02 11.26
C ASP A 177 12.18 -9.03 12.77
N ILE A 178 11.33 -8.11 13.20
CA ILE A 178 10.81 -8.07 14.56
C ILE A 178 10.00 -9.34 14.89
N PHE A 179 9.11 -9.75 13.97
CA PHE A 179 8.29 -10.94 14.17
C PHE A 179 9.14 -12.19 14.37
N THR A 180 10.14 -12.43 13.53
CA THR A 180 10.99 -13.64 13.58
C THR A 180 12.01 -13.64 14.73
N HIS A 181 12.43 -12.49 15.21
CA HIS A 181 13.39 -12.41 16.32
C HIS A 181 12.74 -12.43 17.70
N ILE A 182 11.51 -11.94 17.82
CA ILE A 182 10.86 -11.76 19.12
C ILE A 182 9.72 -12.76 19.33
N PHE A 183 8.83 -12.92 18.34
CA PHE A 183 7.56 -13.62 18.51
C PHE A 183 7.55 -15.04 17.92
N TYR A 184 8.21 -15.25 16.79
CA TYR A 184 8.30 -16.56 16.13
C TYR A 184 9.76 -16.96 15.95
N LYS A 185 10.28 -17.73 16.90
CA LYS A 185 11.72 -18.08 16.97
C LYS A 185 12.08 -19.33 16.18
N ASP A 186 11.10 -20.09 15.73
CA ASP A 186 11.35 -21.30 14.94
C ASP A 186 11.81 -20.94 13.53
N LYS A 187 12.61 -21.85 12.95
CA LYS A 187 13.16 -21.65 11.61
C LYS A 187 12.06 -21.76 10.56
N MET A 188 11.87 -20.70 9.80
CA MET A 188 11.01 -20.72 8.61
C MET A 188 11.73 -21.35 7.41
N THR A 189 11.00 -22.08 6.57
CA THR A 189 11.50 -22.67 5.33
C THR A 189 10.43 -22.60 4.24
N ALA A 190 10.73 -21.90 3.15
CA ALA A 190 9.78 -21.72 2.05
C ALA A 190 9.57 -23.01 1.26
N ASN A 191 8.38 -23.16 0.70
CA ASN A 191 8.05 -24.22 -0.26
C ASN A 191 8.83 -24.05 -1.57
N GLU A 192 8.95 -25.11 -2.36
CA GLU A 192 9.45 -25.06 -3.72
C GLU A 192 8.55 -24.18 -4.61
N LEU A 193 9.13 -23.58 -5.64
CA LEU A 193 8.42 -22.61 -6.50
C LEU A 193 7.12 -23.14 -7.12
N PRO A 194 7.00 -24.40 -7.58
CA PRO A 194 5.74 -24.93 -8.10
C PRO A 194 4.62 -24.93 -7.04
N ILE A 195 4.93 -25.31 -5.81
CA ILE A 195 3.98 -25.34 -4.69
C ILE A 195 3.63 -23.92 -4.25
N GLU A 196 4.63 -23.04 -4.16
CA GLU A 196 4.39 -21.63 -3.87
C GLU A 196 3.43 -20.99 -4.89
N ASN A 197 3.65 -21.24 -6.19
CA ASN A 197 2.80 -20.71 -7.26
C ASN A 197 1.37 -21.25 -7.17
N LEU A 198 1.22 -22.53 -6.86
CA LEU A 198 -0.09 -23.15 -6.64
C LEU A 198 -0.84 -22.48 -5.48
N PHE A 199 -0.23 -22.30 -4.32
CA PHE A 199 -0.85 -21.61 -3.19
C PHE A 199 -1.16 -20.14 -3.51
N ARG A 200 -0.34 -19.51 -4.35
CA ARG A 200 -0.53 -18.13 -4.78
C ARG A 200 -1.80 -17.95 -5.64
N GLU A 201 -2.27 -18.97 -6.34
CA GLU A 201 -3.57 -18.92 -7.06
C GLU A 201 -4.74 -18.71 -6.09
N GLY A 202 -4.66 -19.28 -4.87
CA GLY A 202 -5.65 -19.06 -3.81
C GLY A 202 -5.53 -17.71 -3.10
N TYR A 203 -4.39 -17.02 -3.23
CA TYR A 203 -4.16 -15.74 -2.57
C TYR A 203 -4.87 -14.59 -3.32
N ARG A 204 -5.96 -14.11 -2.76
CA ARG A 204 -6.79 -13.00 -3.27
C ARG A 204 -6.89 -11.89 -2.23
N GLY A 205 -7.03 -10.64 -2.68
CA GLY A 205 -7.15 -9.46 -1.80
C GLY A 205 -8.54 -9.30 -1.15
N GLY A 206 -8.74 -8.18 -0.50
CA GLY A 206 -10.01 -7.81 0.12
C GLY A 206 -11.11 -7.49 -0.89
N ARG A 207 -12.36 -7.50 -0.42
CA ARG A 207 -13.54 -7.21 -1.22
C ARG A 207 -13.81 -5.71 -1.27
N THR A 208 -14.10 -5.18 -2.46
CA THR A 208 -14.57 -3.79 -2.65
C THR A 208 -15.62 -3.81 -3.75
N GLU A 209 -16.87 -3.50 -3.43
CA GLU A 209 -18.01 -3.52 -4.35
C GLU A 209 -19.05 -2.46 -4.00
N ILE A 210 -19.82 -2.05 -5.03
CA ILE A 210 -21.02 -1.23 -4.91
C ILE A 210 -22.21 -2.16 -5.15
N PHE A 211 -23.07 -2.32 -4.17
CA PHE A 211 -24.30 -3.10 -4.29
C PHE A 211 -25.48 -2.19 -4.68
N LYS A 212 -25.53 -0.99 -4.07
CA LYS A 212 -26.44 0.09 -4.40
C LYS A 212 -25.64 1.40 -4.48
N SER A 213 -25.76 2.11 -5.58
CA SER A 213 -24.94 3.30 -5.86
C SER A 213 -25.47 4.59 -5.25
N TYR A 214 -26.69 4.57 -4.72
CA TYR A 214 -27.35 5.70 -4.06
C TYR A 214 -28.19 5.25 -2.88
N GLY A 215 -28.27 6.08 -1.84
CA GLY A 215 -29.13 5.87 -0.69
C GLY A 215 -29.12 7.03 0.29
N THR A 216 -30.12 7.03 1.18
CA THR A 216 -30.30 8.03 2.26
C THR A 216 -30.39 7.35 3.62
N ASP A 217 -30.12 8.11 4.69
CA ASP A 217 -30.21 7.66 6.09
C ASP A 217 -29.36 6.42 6.41
N LEU A 218 -28.12 6.38 5.86
CA LEU A 218 -27.21 5.26 5.99
C LEU A 218 -26.23 5.46 7.16
N LYS A 219 -25.54 4.36 7.50
CA LYS A 219 -24.49 4.30 8.51
C LYS A 219 -23.23 3.72 7.87
N TYR A 220 -22.12 4.34 8.14
CA TYR A 220 -20.80 3.87 7.73
C TYR A 220 -20.11 3.19 8.90
N TYR A 221 -19.86 1.90 8.79
CA TYR A 221 -19.15 1.11 9.79
C TYR A 221 -17.80 0.63 9.27
N ASP A 222 -16.83 0.53 10.18
CA ASP A 222 -15.47 0.04 9.92
C ASP A 222 -15.08 -1.01 10.95
N ILE A 223 -14.46 -2.10 10.53
CA ILE A 223 -13.99 -3.17 11.43
C ILE A 223 -12.64 -2.76 12.03
N ASN A 224 -12.57 -2.69 13.34
CA ASN A 224 -11.36 -2.33 14.06
C ASN A 224 -10.21 -3.30 13.77
N SER A 225 -9.26 -2.89 12.91
CA SER A 225 -8.08 -3.69 12.53
C SER A 225 -8.45 -5.09 12.03
N LEU A 226 -9.21 -5.18 10.93
CA LEU A 226 -9.72 -6.45 10.37
C LEU A 226 -8.64 -7.53 10.23
N TYR A 227 -7.52 -7.27 9.55
CA TYR A 227 -6.48 -8.28 9.37
C TYR A 227 -5.85 -8.73 10.69
N PRO A 228 -5.43 -7.85 11.60
CA PRO A 228 -4.99 -8.25 12.94
C PRO A 228 -6.03 -9.09 13.69
N SER A 229 -7.32 -8.77 13.57
CA SER A 229 -8.38 -9.50 14.26
C SER A 229 -8.55 -10.94 13.78
N VAL A 230 -8.36 -11.20 12.49
CA VAL A 230 -8.39 -12.59 11.99
C VAL A 230 -7.07 -13.30 12.25
N MET A 231 -5.95 -12.58 12.30
CA MET A 231 -4.65 -13.18 12.64
C MET A 231 -4.57 -13.70 14.07
N ILE A 232 -5.17 -13.00 15.04
CA ILE A 232 -5.16 -13.42 16.44
C ILE A 232 -6.16 -14.55 16.75
N ASN A 233 -7.32 -14.56 16.06
CA ASN A 233 -8.43 -15.43 16.38
C ASN A 233 -8.42 -16.76 15.62
N ASN A 234 -7.42 -17.01 14.79
CA ASN A 234 -7.34 -18.23 13.98
C ASN A 234 -5.96 -18.88 14.09
N GLU A 235 -5.92 -20.16 13.82
CA GLU A 235 -4.70 -20.90 13.55
C GLU A 235 -4.27 -20.73 12.09
N TYR A 236 -2.96 -20.88 11.86
CA TYR A 236 -2.35 -20.80 10.53
C TYR A 236 -1.34 -21.94 10.37
N PRO A 237 -1.10 -22.40 9.13
CA PRO A 237 -0.06 -23.40 8.90
C PRO A 237 1.30 -22.88 9.37
N LEU A 238 2.08 -23.74 10.01
CA LEU A 238 3.46 -23.40 10.34
C LEU A 238 4.24 -23.09 9.07
N PRO A 239 5.06 -22.02 9.04
CA PRO A 239 5.82 -21.59 7.85
C PRO A 239 7.05 -22.49 7.61
N ILE A 240 6.80 -23.76 7.37
CA ILE A 240 7.81 -24.78 7.08
C ILE A 240 7.48 -25.48 5.76
N LYS A 241 8.55 -25.87 5.04
CA LYS A 241 8.43 -26.57 3.75
C LYS A 241 7.61 -27.87 3.89
N ASP A 242 6.78 -28.15 2.89
CA ASP A 242 5.99 -29.39 2.77
C ASP A 242 5.04 -29.67 3.95
N ASN A 243 4.56 -28.61 4.62
CA ASN A 243 3.60 -28.70 5.72
C ASN A 243 2.17 -28.99 5.25
N PHE A 244 1.98 -29.93 4.35
CA PHE A 244 0.67 -30.31 3.82
C PHE A 244 0.65 -31.77 3.36
N ASN A 245 -0.58 -32.33 3.28
CA ASN A 245 -0.87 -33.58 2.58
C ASN A 245 -1.81 -33.31 1.41
N LYS A 246 -1.54 -33.91 0.25
CA LYS A 246 -2.49 -33.88 -0.86
C LYS A 246 -3.65 -34.85 -0.57
N VAL A 247 -4.87 -34.37 -0.77
CA VAL A 247 -6.11 -35.12 -0.52
C VAL A 247 -7.08 -34.93 -1.69
N PHE A 248 -8.08 -35.83 -1.82
CA PHE A 248 -9.13 -35.79 -2.85
C PHE A 248 -10.54 -35.59 -2.28
N LYS A 249 -10.63 -35.36 -0.97
CA LYS A 249 -11.86 -35.01 -0.26
C LYS A 249 -11.53 -33.94 0.76
N ILE A 250 -12.50 -33.09 1.05
CA ILE A 250 -12.36 -32.07 2.08
C ILE A 250 -12.62 -32.68 3.47
N ASN A 251 -11.73 -32.39 4.41
CA ASN A 251 -12.01 -32.52 5.83
C ASN A 251 -12.35 -31.11 6.37
N ARG A 252 -13.61 -30.90 6.75
CA ARG A 252 -14.11 -29.58 7.18
C ARG A 252 -13.56 -29.13 8.54
N ASP A 253 -13.00 -30.06 9.31
CA ASP A 253 -12.37 -29.77 10.60
C ASP A 253 -10.89 -29.43 10.48
N LYS A 254 -10.32 -29.51 9.27
CA LYS A 254 -8.91 -29.19 9.01
C LYS A 254 -8.77 -27.94 8.14
N LEU A 255 -7.72 -27.19 8.44
CA LEU A 255 -7.29 -26.09 7.60
C LEU A 255 -6.64 -26.61 6.33
N GLY A 256 -7.04 -26.06 5.19
CA GLY A 256 -6.52 -26.46 3.90
C GLY A 256 -6.86 -25.48 2.80
N ILE A 257 -6.37 -25.79 1.60
CA ILE A 257 -6.72 -25.12 0.35
C ILE A 257 -7.13 -26.21 -0.65
N TYR A 258 -8.28 -26.03 -1.30
CA TYR A 258 -8.87 -27.03 -2.16
C TYR A 258 -9.22 -26.47 -3.53
N LYS A 259 -8.92 -27.24 -4.57
CA LYS A 259 -9.45 -27.02 -5.91
C LYS A 259 -10.88 -27.54 -5.92
N ILE A 260 -11.81 -26.61 -6.13
CA ILE A 260 -13.24 -26.92 -6.16
C ILE A 260 -13.88 -26.46 -7.46
N ASN A 261 -15.00 -27.09 -7.82
CA ASN A 261 -16.03 -26.56 -8.69
C ASN A 261 -17.24 -26.22 -7.81
N ALA A 262 -17.78 -25.04 -7.98
CA ALA A 262 -18.85 -24.50 -7.16
C ALA A 262 -19.89 -23.80 -8.03
N ASP A 263 -21.18 -24.11 -7.80
CA ASP A 263 -22.30 -23.56 -8.53
C ASP A 263 -23.22 -22.79 -7.61
N ILE A 264 -23.65 -21.59 -8.04
CA ILE A 264 -24.66 -20.77 -7.36
C ILE A 264 -25.42 -19.93 -8.40
N GLU A 265 -26.75 -19.99 -8.39
CA GLU A 265 -27.52 -19.26 -9.39
C GLU A 265 -28.13 -17.95 -8.88
N ASN A 266 -28.61 -17.93 -7.63
CA ASN A 266 -29.45 -16.85 -7.10
C ASN A 266 -28.93 -16.31 -5.77
N LEU A 267 -27.80 -15.59 -5.81
CA LEU A 267 -27.26 -14.92 -4.63
C LEU A 267 -26.82 -13.49 -4.99
N ASN A 268 -27.50 -12.49 -4.44
CA ASN A 268 -27.20 -11.09 -4.76
C ASN A 268 -25.79 -10.67 -4.30
N ILE A 269 -25.32 -11.21 -3.19
CA ILE A 269 -23.95 -10.97 -2.67
C ILE A 269 -23.23 -12.32 -2.57
N PRO A 270 -22.57 -12.79 -3.66
CA PRO A 270 -21.86 -14.08 -3.65
C PRO A 270 -20.64 -14.08 -2.73
N VAL A 271 -20.24 -15.28 -2.26
CA VAL A 271 -19.14 -15.47 -1.30
C VAL A 271 -17.80 -15.62 -2.00
N LEU A 272 -17.73 -16.49 -3.02
CA LEU A 272 -16.47 -16.93 -3.60
C LEU A 272 -15.88 -15.90 -4.58
N PRO A 273 -14.63 -15.45 -4.35
CA PRO A 273 -13.96 -14.53 -5.24
C PRO A 273 -13.34 -15.21 -6.47
N MET A 274 -13.38 -14.54 -7.61
CA MET A 274 -12.73 -14.95 -8.84
C MET A 274 -11.91 -13.78 -9.44
N ARG A 275 -10.82 -14.07 -10.15
CA ARG A 275 -10.09 -13.06 -10.93
C ARG A 275 -10.57 -13.10 -12.38
N LYS A 276 -11.04 -11.95 -12.87
CA LYS A 276 -11.38 -11.72 -14.28
C LYS A 276 -10.75 -10.39 -14.71
N ASP A 277 -10.01 -10.37 -15.79
CA ASP A 277 -9.33 -9.17 -16.33
C ASP A 277 -8.51 -8.40 -15.26
N ASN A 278 -7.73 -9.13 -14.47
CA ASN A 278 -6.96 -8.63 -13.32
C ASN A 278 -7.78 -7.98 -12.19
N LYS A 279 -9.11 -8.13 -12.19
CA LYS A 279 -10.01 -7.64 -11.15
C LYS A 279 -10.51 -8.77 -10.29
N LEU A 280 -10.73 -8.48 -9.01
CA LEU A 280 -11.41 -9.40 -8.11
C LEU A 280 -12.91 -9.14 -8.19
N ILE A 281 -13.66 -10.15 -8.66
CA ILE A 281 -15.12 -10.15 -8.72
C ILE A 281 -15.67 -11.27 -7.85
N PHE A 282 -16.96 -11.17 -7.52
CA PHE A 282 -17.73 -12.19 -6.79
C PHE A 282 -18.93 -12.58 -7.66
N PRO A 283 -18.78 -13.56 -8.56
CA PRO A 283 -19.80 -13.90 -9.54
C PRO A 283 -20.80 -14.92 -9.04
N ILE A 284 -21.87 -15.10 -9.81
CA ILE A 284 -22.76 -16.28 -9.79
C ILE A 284 -22.49 -17.15 -11.03
N GLY A 285 -23.03 -18.37 -11.04
CA GLY A 285 -22.81 -19.37 -12.07
C GLY A 285 -21.78 -20.40 -11.64
N HIS A 286 -21.07 -20.99 -12.61
CA HIS A 286 -20.07 -22.03 -12.39
C HIS A 286 -18.69 -21.42 -12.09
N ILE A 287 -18.13 -21.70 -10.93
CA ILE A 287 -16.85 -21.16 -10.47
C ILE A 287 -15.89 -22.31 -10.21
N SER A 288 -14.69 -22.27 -10.77
CA SER A 288 -13.63 -23.23 -10.49
C SER A 288 -12.37 -22.53 -10.01
N GLY A 289 -11.72 -23.04 -8.96
CA GLY A 289 -10.53 -22.41 -8.39
C GLY A 289 -10.04 -23.04 -7.10
N LEU A 290 -8.96 -22.46 -6.56
CA LEU A 290 -8.41 -22.83 -5.25
C LEU A 290 -8.98 -21.91 -4.17
N TYR A 291 -9.58 -22.49 -3.14
CA TYR A 291 -10.22 -21.77 -2.02
C TYR A 291 -9.82 -22.38 -0.68
N TYR A 292 -9.78 -21.57 0.35
CA TYR A 292 -9.48 -22.00 1.71
C TYR A 292 -10.70 -22.60 2.39
N THR A 293 -10.49 -23.48 3.37
CA THR A 293 -11.56 -24.14 4.14
C THR A 293 -12.62 -23.14 4.61
N SER A 294 -12.22 -21.98 5.15
CA SER A 294 -13.17 -20.98 5.66
C SER A 294 -14.10 -20.41 4.58
N GLU A 295 -13.58 -20.17 3.36
CA GLU A 295 -14.41 -19.70 2.23
C GLU A 295 -15.37 -20.77 1.75
N ILE A 296 -14.92 -22.03 1.71
CA ILE A 296 -15.75 -23.17 1.30
C ILE A 296 -16.90 -23.37 2.28
N LEU A 297 -16.60 -23.41 3.58
CA LEU A 297 -17.63 -23.55 4.62
C LEU A 297 -18.67 -22.42 4.56
N LYS A 298 -18.23 -21.17 4.36
CA LYS A 298 -19.16 -20.05 4.20
C LYS A 298 -19.99 -20.18 2.93
N ALA A 299 -19.40 -20.62 1.82
CA ALA A 299 -20.12 -20.82 0.57
C ALA A 299 -21.17 -21.95 0.69
N GLU A 300 -20.85 -23.08 1.33
CA GLU A 300 -21.81 -24.14 1.62
C GLU A 300 -22.99 -23.63 2.47
N GLN A 301 -22.72 -22.81 3.50
CA GLN A 301 -23.77 -22.17 4.30
C GLN A 301 -24.69 -21.27 3.47
N MET A 302 -24.15 -20.65 2.42
CA MET A 302 -24.89 -19.78 1.51
C MET A 302 -25.54 -20.51 0.33
N GLY A 303 -25.52 -21.85 0.32
CA GLY A 303 -26.24 -22.68 -0.64
C GLY A 303 -25.48 -22.96 -1.95
N TYR A 304 -24.15 -22.84 -1.95
CA TYR A 304 -23.36 -23.32 -3.09
C TYR A 304 -23.37 -24.85 -3.17
N ASP A 305 -23.55 -25.38 -4.38
CA ASP A 305 -23.24 -26.77 -4.69
C ASP A 305 -21.74 -26.88 -4.98
N ILE A 306 -21.01 -27.65 -4.15
CA ILE A 306 -19.56 -27.70 -4.18
C ILE A 306 -19.06 -29.12 -4.36
N SER A 307 -18.24 -29.34 -5.38
CA SER A 307 -17.47 -30.56 -5.57
C SER A 307 -15.97 -30.28 -5.46
N VAL A 308 -15.24 -31.20 -4.84
CA VAL A 308 -13.79 -31.08 -4.61
C VAL A 308 -13.04 -32.00 -5.57
N GLU A 309 -12.11 -31.44 -6.35
CA GLU A 309 -11.22 -32.21 -7.22
C GLU A 309 -10.03 -32.77 -6.44
N TYR A 310 -9.34 -31.92 -5.73
CA TYR A 310 -8.21 -32.24 -4.83
C TYR A 310 -8.00 -31.08 -3.86
N GLY A 311 -7.16 -31.31 -2.85
CA GLY A 311 -6.77 -30.27 -1.90
C GLY A 311 -5.42 -30.54 -1.25
N TYR A 312 -5.02 -29.58 -0.42
CA TYR A 312 -3.85 -29.65 0.41
C TYR A 312 -4.23 -29.30 1.85
N GLU A 313 -4.31 -30.30 2.71
CA GLU A 313 -4.57 -30.13 4.14
C GLU A 313 -3.28 -29.88 4.89
N PHE A 314 -3.25 -28.85 5.73
CA PHE A 314 -2.08 -28.51 6.52
C PHE A 314 -1.87 -29.50 7.68
N LYS A 315 -0.63 -29.98 7.84
CA LYS A 315 -0.25 -31.00 8.85
C LYS A 315 -0.17 -30.39 10.24
N LYS A 316 0.43 -29.21 10.33
CA LYS A 316 0.68 -28.49 11.59
C LYS A 316 0.15 -27.07 11.47
N THR A 317 -0.70 -26.68 12.40
CA THR A 317 -1.30 -25.35 12.49
C THR A 317 -1.18 -24.84 13.92
N GLU A 318 -0.94 -23.55 14.07
CA GLU A 318 -0.82 -22.89 15.37
C GLU A 318 -1.29 -21.43 15.27
N PRO A 319 -1.66 -20.77 16.39
CA PRO A 319 -1.97 -19.35 16.44
C PRO A 319 -0.69 -18.49 16.43
N ILE A 320 0.14 -18.65 15.39
CA ILE A 320 1.51 -18.08 15.29
C ILE A 320 1.56 -16.56 15.43
N PHE A 321 0.46 -15.86 15.23
CA PHE A 321 0.40 -14.39 15.31
C PHE A 321 -0.06 -13.86 16.66
N LYS A 322 -0.57 -14.71 17.56
CA LYS A 322 -1.26 -14.29 18.78
C LYS A 322 -0.41 -13.32 19.61
N GLY A 323 0.76 -13.71 20.04
CA GLY A 323 1.63 -12.87 20.87
C GLY A 323 2.06 -11.56 20.20
N TYR A 324 2.27 -11.60 18.87
CA TYR A 324 2.60 -10.42 18.09
C TYR A 324 1.43 -9.41 18.05
N ILE A 325 0.22 -9.89 17.76
CA ILE A 325 -0.95 -9.02 17.67
C ILE A 325 -1.33 -8.47 19.05
N GLU A 326 -1.33 -9.30 20.09
CA GLU A 326 -1.59 -8.85 21.47
C GLU A 326 -0.65 -7.73 21.87
N HIS A 327 0.66 -7.91 21.64
CA HIS A 327 1.68 -6.90 22.01
C HIS A 327 1.45 -5.54 21.30
N PHE A 328 1.35 -5.54 19.97
CA PHE A 328 1.21 -4.29 19.23
C PHE A 328 -0.19 -3.67 19.33
N TYR A 329 -1.23 -4.48 19.55
CA TYR A 329 -2.56 -3.94 19.78
C TYR A 329 -2.67 -3.28 21.16
N ASP A 330 -2.05 -3.86 22.19
CA ASP A 330 -1.96 -3.26 23.52
C ASP A 330 -1.23 -1.90 23.48
N ILE A 331 -0.09 -1.82 22.81
CA ILE A 331 0.61 -0.55 22.59
C ILE A 331 -0.30 0.45 21.85
N LYS A 332 -0.99 0.02 20.79
CA LYS A 332 -1.91 0.89 20.04
C LYS A 332 -3.05 1.44 20.90
N LYS A 333 -3.57 0.62 21.84
CA LYS A 333 -4.71 0.96 22.70
C LYS A 333 -4.32 1.91 23.84
N HIS A 334 -3.13 1.72 24.42
CA HIS A 334 -2.70 2.42 25.65
C HIS A 334 -1.59 3.45 25.45
N SER A 335 -1.19 3.72 24.20
CA SER A 335 -0.16 4.71 23.89
C SER A 335 -0.69 5.80 22.96
N GLU A 336 0.05 6.91 22.92
CA GLU A 336 -0.18 8.03 22.02
C GLU A 336 1.08 8.34 21.20
N GLY A 337 1.02 9.32 20.30
CA GLY A 337 2.15 9.78 19.51
C GLY A 337 2.86 8.66 18.75
N SER A 338 4.19 8.68 18.77
CA SER A 338 5.05 7.76 18.00
C SER A 338 4.81 6.28 18.30
N LYS A 339 4.57 5.92 19.56
CA LYS A 339 4.34 4.52 19.95
C LYS A 339 3.07 3.97 19.30
N LYS A 340 1.97 4.72 19.32
CA LYS A 340 0.71 4.36 18.67
C LYS A 340 0.86 4.25 17.15
N ALA A 341 1.56 5.21 16.53
CA ALA A 341 1.81 5.21 15.09
C ALA A 341 2.63 3.98 14.65
N ILE A 342 3.72 3.66 15.36
CA ILE A 342 4.54 2.47 15.11
C ILE A 342 3.70 1.20 15.26
N ALA A 343 2.95 1.05 16.35
CA ALA A 343 2.11 -0.12 16.58
C ALA A 343 1.08 -0.32 15.46
N LYS A 344 0.45 0.75 14.97
CA LYS A 344 -0.46 0.70 13.82
C LYS A 344 0.25 0.24 12.53
N LEU A 345 1.47 0.72 12.27
CA LEU A 345 2.27 0.29 11.12
C LEU A 345 2.65 -1.19 11.24
N MET A 346 3.08 -1.65 12.41
CA MET A 346 3.42 -3.05 12.67
C MET A 346 2.22 -3.96 12.39
N LEU A 347 1.08 -3.68 12.99
CA LEU A 347 -0.15 -4.47 12.83
C LEU A 347 -0.59 -4.65 11.37
N ASN A 348 -0.40 -3.65 10.53
CA ASN A 348 -0.87 -3.67 9.14
C ASN A 348 0.14 -4.20 8.12
N SER A 349 1.41 -4.36 8.50
CA SER A 349 2.49 -4.60 7.53
C SER A 349 2.97 -6.05 7.47
N LEU A 350 2.71 -6.87 8.49
CA LEU A 350 3.29 -8.21 8.61
C LEU A 350 2.75 -9.19 7.55
N TYR A 351 1.42 -9.32 7.42
CA TYR A 351 0.83 -10.38 6.60
C TYR A 351 1.23 -10.30 5.11
N GLY A 352 1.39 -9.08 4.59
CA GLY A 352 1.78 -8.85 3.20
C GLY A 352 3.16 -9.41 2.86
N LYS A 353 4.05 -9.52 3.86
CA LYS A 353 5.40 -10.06 3.67
C LYS A 353 5.39 -11.55 3.36
N PHE A 354 4.48 -12.33 3.95
CA PHE A 354 4.29 -13.75 3.61
C PHE A 354 3.83 -13.94 2.16
N GLY A 355 3.05 -12.99 1.62
CA GLY A 355 2.56 -13.00 0.24
C GLY A 355 3.53 -12.44 -0.80
N GLN A 356 4.73 -12.03 -0.43
CA GLN A 356 5.73 -11.46 -1.34
C GLN A 356 6.05 -12.43 -2.49
N ARG A 357 6.32 -11.89 -3.69
CA ARG A 357 6.82 -12.68 -4.83
C ARG A 357 8.33 -12.83 -4.76
N ARG A 358 8.84 -13.98 -5.22
CA ARG A 358 10.29 -14.22 -5.37
C ARG A 358 10.88 -13.39 -6.50
N GLU A 359 10.11 -13.15 -7.55
CA GLU A 359 10.57 -12.34 -8.67
C GLU A 359 10.78 -10.89 -8.24
N GLN A 360 11.99 -10.41 -8.38
CA GLN A 360 12.37 -9.01 -8.17
C GLN A 360 12.94 -8.45 -9.47
N GLU A 361 12.59 -7.20 -9.79
CA GLU A 361 13.20 -6.47 -10.88
C GLU A 361 14.39 -5.69 -10.32
N ASN A 362 15.61 -6.07 -10.71
CA ASN A 362 16.81 -5.29 -10.46
C ASN A 362 17.21 -4.53 -11.71
N TYR A 363 17.69 -3.33 -11.50
CA TYR A 363 18.16 -2.45 -12.55
C TYR A 363 19.66 -2.28 -12.38
N ARG A 364 20.40 -2.40 -13.49
CA ARG A 364 21.85 -2.12 -13.54
C ARG A 364 22.18 -1.29 -14.77
N PHE A 365 23.25 -0.53 -14.68
CA PHE A 365 23.79 0.16 -15.83
C PHE A 365 24.50 -0.83 -16.75
N ILE A 366 24.29 -0.68 -18.06
CA ILE A 366 25.00 -1.43 -19.10
C ILE A 366 25.78 -0.42 -19.93
N GLU A 367 27.01 -0.76 -20.28
CA GLU A 367 27.76 -0.09 -21.33
C GLU A 367 27.39 -0.71 -22.67
N ASP A 368 26.79 0.07 -23.55
CA ASP A 368 26.48 -0.37 -24.93
C ASP A 368 27.54 0.06 -25.94
N GLY A 369 28.69 0.53 -25.48
CA GLY A 369 29.79 1.01 -26.31
C GLY A 369 29.58 2.38 -26.96
N THR A 370 28.45 3.03 -26.72
CA THR A 370 28.19 4.41 -27.18
C THR A 370 28.51 5.42 -26.07
N ILE A 371 29.17 6.51 -26.46
CA ILE A 371 29.80 7.51 -25.54
C ILE A 371 28.76 8.33 -24.72
N SER A 372 27.45 8.22 -25.02
CA SER A 372 26.43 9.14 -24.51
C SER A 372 25.24 8.53 -23.80
N ASN A 373 25.11 7.21 -23.65
CA ASN A 373 23.91 6.63 -23.09
C ASN A 373 24.19 5.73 -21.89
N LEU A 374 23.79 6.18 -20.71
CA LEU A 374 23.63 5.31 -19.55
C LEU A 374 22.42 4.39 -19.80
N ASN A 375 22.65 3.22 -20.38
CA ASN A 375 21.60 2.24 -20.56
C ASN A 375 21.41 1.42 -19.31
N TYR A 376 20.13 1.24 -18.94
CA TYR A 376 19.74 0.39 -17.83
C TYR A 376 19.18 -0.94 -18.36
N SER A 377 19.62 -2.05 -17.81
CA SER A 377 18.91 -3.32 -18.00
C SER A 377 18.10 -3.69 -16.76
N ALA A 378 16.87 -4.13 -16.96
CA ALA A 378 16.10 -4.81 -15.94
C ALA A 378 16.44 -6.30 -15.99
N VAL A 379 16.92 -6.84 -14.87
CA VAL A 379 17.16 -8.27 -14.73
C VAL A 379 16.12 -8.80 -13.75
N LYS A 380 15.28 -9.71 -14.20
CA LYS A 380 14.44 -10.52 -13.31
C LYS A 380 15.31 -11.59 -12.70
N TYR A 381 15.34 -11.66 -11.39
CA TYR A 381 15.97 -12.77 -10.68
C TYR A 381 15.04 -13.29 -9.59
N PHE A 382 15.22 -14.55 -9.24
CA PHE A 382 14.52 -15.17 -8.13
C PHE A 382 15.37 -15.04 -6.89
N ASP A 383 14.83 -14.44 -5.83
CA ASP A 383 15.45 -14.49 -4.51
C ASP A 383 15.26 -15.90 -3.93
N SER A 384 16.23 -16.76 -4.20
CA SER A 384 16.23 -18.16 -3.75
C SER A 384 16.33 -18.31 -2.22
N HIS A 385 16.60 -17.24 -1.48
CA HIS A 385 16.93 -17.29 -0.06
C HIS A 385 15.85 -16.74 0.87
N SER A 386 14.71 -16.27 0.36
CA SER A 386 13.65 -15.75 1.22
C SER A 386 12.77 -16.86 1.78
N ASN A 387 13.11 -17.32 2.99
CA ASN A 387 12.34 -18.30 3.74
C ASN A 387 11.01 -17.76 4.31
N PHE A 388 10.69 -16.48 4.05
CA PHE A 388 9.48 -15.81 4.57
C PHE A 388 8.30 -15.83 3.60
N ILE A 389 8.46 -16.47 2.43
CA ILE A 389 7.43 -16.49 1.39
C ILE A 389 6.51 -17.66 1.61
N HIS A 390 5.31 -17.38 2.13
CA HIS A 390 4.27 -18.35 2.46
C HIS A 390 2.91 -17.83 1.98
N PRO A 391 2.62 -17.87 0.67
CA PRO A 391 1.36 -17.36 0.10
C PRO A 391 0.13 -18.07 0.68
N GLU A 392 0.26 -19.31 1.16
CA GLU A 392 -0.78 -20.04 1.88
C GLU A 392 -1.22 -19.32 3.16
N ILE A 393 -0.28 -18.75 3.92
CA ILE A 393 -0.58 -17.98 5.14
C ILE A 393 -1.24 -16.64 4.77
N ALA A 394 -0.63 -15.89 3.85
CA ALA A 394 -1.17 -14.60 3.43
C ALA A 394 -2.56 -14.73 2.80
N GLY A 395 -2.77 -15.79 2.00
CA GLY A 395 -4.04 -16.09 1.36
C GLY A 395 -5.12 -16.48 2.37
N MET A 396 -4.78 -17.29 3.38
CA MET A 396 -5.70 -17.67 4.45
C MET A 396 -6.13 -16.47 5.31
N ILE A 397 -5.19 -15.55 5.64
CA ILE A 397 -5.51 -14.31 6.36
C ILE A 397 -6.54 -13.49 5.57
N THR A 398 -6.32 -13.32 4.27
CA THR A 398 -7.25 -12.54 3.44
C THR A 398 -8.56 -13.27 3.18
N ALA A 399 -8.58 -14.60 3.14
CA ALA A 399 -9.79 -15.42 3.06
C ALA A 399 -10.64 -15.25 4.33
N ASN A 400 -10.05 -15.42 5.51
CA ASN A 400 -10.72 -15.22 6.80
C ASN A 400 -11.25 -13.79 6.95
N ALA A 401 -10.51 -12.79 6.44
CA ALA A 401 -10.96 -11.39 6.44
C ALA A 401 -12.19 -11.19 5.54
N ARG A 402 -12.23 -11.82 4.36
CA ARG A 402 -13.43 -11.78 3.49
C ARG A 402 -14.63 -12.48 4.10
N VAL A 403 -14.43 -13.62 4.77
CA VAL A 403 -15.50 -14.32 5.50
C VAL A 403 -16.03 -13.46 6.63
N LYS A 404 -15.14 -12.87 7.45
CA LYS A 404 -15.55 -11.96 8.53
C LYS A 404 -16.33 -10.74 8.02
N LEU A 405 -15.92 -10.17 6.89
CA LEU A 405 -16.68 -9.09 6.24
C LEU A 405 -18.05 -9.59 5.74
N TYR A 406 -18.14 -10.82 5.25
CA TYR A 406 -19.39 -11.42 4.82
C TYR A 406 -20.35 -11.66 6.01
N ASP A 407 -19.83 -12.14 7.14
CA ASP A 407 -20.61 -12.27 8.38
C ASP A 407 -21.21 -10.92 8.82
N LEU A 408 -20.49 -9.82 8.56
CA LEU A 408 -21.01 -8.48 8.81
C LEU A 408 -22.14 -8.11 7.84
N PHE A 409 -22.08 -8.54 6.57
CA PHE A 409 -23.19 -8.35 5.62
C PHE A 409 -24.45 -9.11 6.08
N GLU A 410 -24.31 -10.35 6.58
CA GLU A 410 -25.43 -11.12 7.11
C GLU A 410 -26.07 -10.43 8.32
N LYS A 411 -25.23 -9.91 9.24
CA LYS A 411 -25.72 -9.15 10.41
C LYS A 411 -26.46 -7.87 10.01
N ALA A 412 -26.02 -7.21 8.94
CA ALA A 412 -26.66 -6.02 8.40
C ALA A 412 -27.95 -6.37 7.60
N GLY A 413 -28.09 -7.62 7.17
CA GLY A 413 -29.04 -8.05 6.16
C GLY A 413 -28.49 -7.79 4.75
N LEU A 414 -28.33 -8.83 3.94
CA LEU A 414 -27.69 -8.74 2.62
C LEU A 414 -28.32 -7.67 1.71
N ASN A 415 -29.63 -7.44 1.82
CA ASN A 415 -30.34 -6.43 1.02
C ASN A 415 -30.13 -4.99 1.53
N ASN A 416 -29.56 -4.82 2.71
CA ASN A 416 -29.38 -3.54 3.37
C ASN A 416 -27.95 -2.97 3.17
N VAL A 417 -27.08 -3.71 2.46
CA VAL A 417 -25.69 -3.29 2.19
C VAL A 417 -25.62 -2.51 0.89
N TYR A 418 -25.06 -1.31 0.93
CA TYR A 418 -24.90 -0.42 -0.21
C TYR A 418 -23.50 -0.48 -0.82
N TYR A 419 -22.47 -0.51 0.03
CA TYR A 419 -21.08 -0.47 -0.36
C TYR A 419 -20.20 -1.22 0.62
N CYS A 420 -19.09 -1.76 0.14
CA CYS A 420 -18.02 -2.27 1.01
C CYS A 420 -16.63 -1.93 0.46
N ASP A 421 -15.66 -1.75 1.37
CA ASP A 421 -14.26 -1.60 1.00
C ASP A 421 -13.36 -2.27 2.05
N THR A 422 -13.00 -3.52 1.80
CA THR A 422 -12.06 -4.33 2.58
C THR A 422 -12.49 -4.62 4.01
N ASP A 423 -12.61 -3.61 4.85
CA ASP A 423 -12.89 -3.66 6.29
C ASP A 423 -14.09 -2.80 6.70
N SER A 424 -14.80 -2.25 5.73
CA SER A 424 -15.90 -1.33 5.99
C SER A 424 -17.14 -1.62 5.16
N ILE A 425 -18.31 -1.21 5.69
CA ILE A 425 -19.59 -1.27 5.00
C ILE A 425 -20.38 0.03 5.15
N ILE A 426 -21.20 0.33 4.14
CA ILE A 426 -22.25 1.34 4.22
C ILE A 426 -23.59 0.60 4.12
N THR A 427 -24.46 0.82 5.09
CA THR A 427 -25.75 0.11 5.24
C THR A 427 -26.81 1.03 5.86
N ASP A 428 -28.09 0.72 5.64
CA ASP A 428 -29.21 1.37 6.33
C ASP A 428 -29.47 0.76 7.73
N SER A 429 -28.91 -0.41 8.01
CA SER A 429 -29.10 -1.11 9.28
C SER A 429 -28.33 -0.47 10.43
N VAL A 430 -28.90 -0.55 11.64
CA VAL A 430 -28.24 -0.19 12.88
C VAL A 430 -27.59 -1.43 13.48
N LEU A 431 -26.27 -1.36 13.66
CA LEU A 431 -25.47 -2.47 14.19
C LEU A 431 -24.85 -2.11 15.54
N PRO A 432 -24.71 -3.09 16.47
CA PRO A 432 -24.01 -2.86 17.73
C PRO A 432 -22.53 -2.57 17.47
N THR A 433 -21.97 -1.61 18.19
CA THR A 433 -20.58 -1.16 18.00
C THR A 433 -19.75 -1.34 19.25
N SER A 434 -18.43 -1.57 19.10
CA SER A 434 -17.47 -1.56 20.18
C SER A 434 -16.09 -1.11 19.66
N ASN A 435 -15.18 -0.80 20.59
CA ASN A 435 -13.81 -0.41 20.26
C ASN A 435 -12.83 -1.60 20.32
N GLU A 436 -13.31 -2.82 20.56
CA GLU A 436 -12.45 -3.99 20.67
C GLU A 436 -11.94 -4.45 19.29
N LEU A 437 -10.87 -5.23 19.32
CA LEU A 437 -10.20 -5.76 18.12
C LEU A 437 -11.16 -6.65 17.32
N GLY A 438 -11.43 -6.26 16.09
CA GLY A 438 -12.29 -7.01 15.18
C GLY A 438 -13.78 -6.73 15.32
N ASP A 439 -14.19 -5.90 16.26
CA ASP A 439 -15.55 -5.36 16.31
C ASP A 439 -15.71 -4.15 15.38
N ILE A 440 -16.93 -3.73 15.17
CA ILE A 440 -17.22 -2.59 14.31
C ILE A 440 -17.41 -1.32 15.10
N LYS A 441 -16.92 -0.21 14.55
CA LYS A 441 -17.20 1.15 15.02
C LYS A 441 -18.05 1.89 14.00
N LEU A 442 -18.92 2.75 14.47
CA LEU A 442 -19.62 3.72 13.62
C LEU A 442 -18.64 4.84 13.24
N VAL A 443 -18.40 5.01 11.94
CA VAL A 443 -17.53 6.07 11.42
C VAL A 443 -18.34 7.35 11.21
N ASP A 444 -19.46 7.25 10.45
CA ASP A 444 -20.32 8.37 10.13
C ASP A 444 -21.79 7.95 10.06
N LYS A 445 -22.69 8.90 10.35
CA LYS A 445 -24.10 8.84 9.99
C LYS A 445 -24.29 9.64 8.70
N ILE A 446 -24.84 9.00 7.68
CA ILE A 446 -24.91 9.51 6.33
C ILE A 446 -26.35 9.91 6.00
N LYS A 447 -26.55 11.17 5.64
CA LYS A 447 -27.83 11.68 5.14
C LYS A 447 -28.10 11.25 3.69
N GLU A 448 -27.04 11.33 2.86
CA GLU A 448 -27.13 11.01 1.44
C GLU A 448 -25.78 10.45 0.95
N PHE A 449 -25.80 9.38 0.15
CA PHE A 449 -24.64 8.67 -0.37
C PHE A 449 -24.74 8.47 -1.88
N ILE A 450 -23.65 8.75 -2.60
CA ILE A 450 -23.51 8.51 -4.04
C ILE A 450 -22.17 7.81 -4.33
N ALA A 451 -22.22 6.66 -4.98
CA ALA A 451 -21.03 5.93 -5.45
C ALA A 451 -21.02 5.83 -6.97
N ILE A 452 -19.89 6.20 -7.59
CA ILE A 452 -19.69 6.16 -9.04
C ILE A 452 -18.90 4.92 -9.47
N SER A 453 -17.86 4.58 -8.70
CA SER A 453 -17.08 3.36 -8.89
C SER A 453 -16.42 2.95 -7.56
N PRO A 454 -15.91 1.73 -7.44
CA PRO A 454 -15.16 1.33 -6.25
C PRO A 454 -14.05 2.33 -5.91
N LYS A 455 -14.06 2.85 -4.66
CA LYS A 455 -13.15 3.88 -4.15
C LYS A 455 -13.34 5.28 -4.78
N LEU A 456 -14.48 5.52 -5.42
CA LEU A 456 -14.91 6.83 -5.94
C LEU A 456 -16.37 7.07 -5.53
N TYR A 457 -16.57 7.70 -4.38
CA TYR A 457 -17.88 7.99 -3.80
C TYR A 457 -17.85 9.26 -2.96
N ALA A 458 -19.01 9.83 -2.73
CA ALA A 458 -19.20 10.98 -1.86
C ALA A 458 -20.45 10.78 -1.00
N TYR A 459 -20.46 11.39 0.18
CA TYR A 459 -21.64 11.41 1.04
C TYR A 459 -21.76 12.71 1.82
N VAL A 460 -22.98 13.04 2.13
CA VAL A 460 -23.36 14.15 3.02
C VAL A 460 -23.66 13.54 4.39
N LYS A 461 -22.99 13.99 5.44
CA LYS A 461 -23.23 13.58 6.82
C LYS A 461 -24.52 14.21 7.38
N THR A 462 -24.99 13.72 8.50
CA THR A 462 -26.19 14.27 9.17
C THR A 462 -26.02 15.71 9.67
N ASP A 463 -24.78 16.17 9.90
CA ASP A 463 -24.42 17.56 10.21
C ASP A 463 -24.22 18.44 8.97
N ASN A 464 -24.52 17.92 7.76
CA ASN A 464 -24.33 18.52 6.45
C ASN A 464 -22.86 18.68 6.00
N GLU A 465 -21.87 18.15 6.72
CA GLU A 465 -20.53 18.03 6.19
C GLU A 465 -20.49 17.05 5.00
N ILE A 466 -19.64 17.36 4.01
CA ILE A 466 -19.45 16.51 2.84
C ILE A 466 -18.12 15.80 2.93
N ASP A 467 -18.13 14.48 2.79
CA ASP A 467 -16.91 13.68 2.68
C ASP A 467 -16.82 13.04 1.28
N ILE A 468 -15.65 13.17 0.65
CA ILE A 468 -15.36 12.64 -0.69
C ILE A 468 -14.20 11.68 -0.64
N LYS A 469 -14.42 10.46 -1.08
CA LYS A 469 -13.40 9.42 -1.24
C LYS A 469 -13.16 9.17 -2.73
N ALA A 470 -12.03 9.64 -3.24
CA ALA A 470 -11.75 9.60 -4.67
C ALA A 470 -10.30 9.16 -4.92
N LYS A 471 -10.08 7.84 -4.96
CA LYS A 471 -8.75 7.27 -5.21
C LYS A 471 -8.20 7.70 -6.57
N GLY A 472 -7.11 8.46 -6.53
CA GLY A 472 -6.39 8.88 -7.72
C GLY A 472 -6.85 10.21 -8.32
N PHE A 473 -7.71 10.96 -7.62
CA PHE A 473 -8.07 12.35 -7.92
C PHE A 473 -7.53 13.28 -6.84
N LYS A 474 -7.39 14.56 -7.16
CA LYS A 474 -7.17 15.61 -6.16
C LYS A 474 -8.50 15.95 -5.49
N VAL A 475 -8.74 15.40 -4.31
CA VAL A 475 -10.03 15.54 -3.60
C VAL A 475 -10.43 17.00 -3.39
N LYS A 476 -9.48 17.94 -3.21
CA LYS A 476 -9.75 19.36 -3.03
C LYS A 476 -10.47 20.04 -4.22
N GLU A 477 -10.34 19.46 -5.40
CA GLU A 477 -10.97 19.99 -6.63
C GLU A 477 -12.34 19.37 -6.88
N LEU A 478 -12.69 18.27 -6.16
CA LEU A 478 -13.96 17.60 -6.29
C LEU A 478 -15.03 18.23 -5.40
N LYS A 479 -16.25 18.33 -5.94
CA LYS A 479 -17.45 18.77 -5.23
C LYS A 479 -18.51 17.70 -5.28
N TYR A 480 -19.45 17.71 -4.34
CA TYR A 480 -20.56 16.75 -4.29
C TYR A 480 -21.42 16.79 -5.56
N GLU A 481 -21.63 17.99 -6.12
CA GLU A 481 -22.40 18.20 -7.36
C GLU A 481 -21.82 17.44 -8.56
N HIS A 482 -20.50 17.20 -8.60
CA HIS A 482 -19.89 16.39 -9.67
C HIS A 482 -20.36 14.93 -9.60
N PHE A 483 -20.57 14.41 -8.38
CA PHE A 483 -21.11 13.05 -8.17
C PHE A 483 -22.59 12.99 -8.52
N VAL A 484 -23.38 14.02 -8.15
CA VAL A 484 -24.80 14.14 -8.51
C VAL A 484 -24.97 14.11 -10.03
N LYS A 485 -24.25 14.96 -10.76
CA LYS A 485 -24.29 15.02 -12.22
C LYS A 485 -23.87 13.71 -12.87
N ALA A 486 -22.75 13.14 -12.43
CA ALA A 486 -22.26 11.87 -12.97
C ALA A 486 -23.25 10.71 -12.74
N HIS A 487 -23.93 10.69 -11.59
CA HIS A 487 -24.84 9.61 -11.24
C HIS A 487 -26.22 9.75 -11.88
N PHE A 488 -26.87 10.92 -11.75
CA PHE A 488 -28.26 11.11 -12.17
C PHE A 488 -28.41 11.59 -13.60
N GLU A 489 -27.47 12.44 -14.06
CA GLU A 489 -27.51 13.06 -15.39
C GLU A 489 -26.59 12.34 -16.39
N GLN A 490 -25.79 11.37 -15.95
CA GLN A 490 -24.78 10.66 -16.74
C GLN A 490 -23.74 11.62 -17.38
N ASP A 491 -23.56 12.79 -16.79
CA ASP A 491 -22.54 13.76 -17.21
C ASP A 491 -21.16 13.39 -16.64
N TYR A 492 -20.46 12.53 -17.37
CA TYR A 492 -19.10 12.08 -17.01
C TYR A 492 -18.01 13.11 -17.38
N ASN A 493 -18.33 14.15 -18.10
CA ASN A 493 -17.42 15.21 -18.51
C ASN A 493 -17.56 16.46 -17.64
N GLY A 494 -18.54 16.52 -16.74
CA GLY A 494 -18.75 17.64 -15.82
C GLY A 494 -17.57 17.89 -14.86
N PHE A 495 -16.69 16.92 -14.71
CA PHE A 495 -15.40 17.07 -14.03
C PHE A 495 -14.31 16.27 -14.75
N VAL A 496 -13.33 16.99 -15.32
CA VAL A 496 -12.12 16.40 -15.91
C VAL A 496 -10.91 16.99 -15.19
N GLU A 497 -10.23 16.18 -14.41
CA GLU A 497 -8.95 16.55 -13.84
C GLU A 497 -7.84 16.32 -14.86
N GLU A 498 -7.12 17.36 -15.18
CA GLU A 498 -5.88 17.29 -15.96
C GLU A 498 -4.72 17.69 -15.04
N ARG A 499 -3.75 16.82 -14.88
CA ARG A 499 -2.58 17.08 -14.04
C ARG A 499 -1.32 16.49 -14.60
N ASP A 500 -0.25 17.21 -14.39
CA ASP A 500 1.09 16.67 -14.57
C ASP A 500 1.45 15.77 -13.41
N ARG A 501 2.06 14.64 -13.71
CA ARG A 501 2.76 13.82 -12.73
C ARG A 501 4.11 13.38 -13.27
N ILE A 502 5.04 13.25 -12.37
CA ILE A 502 6.34 12.68 -12.70
C ILE A 502 6.18 11.18 -13.01
N ALA A 503 6.72 10.72 -14.14
CA ALA A 503 6.74 9.30 -14.49
C ALA A 503 7.52 8.51 -13.44
N SER A 504 7.02 7.33 -13.07
CA SER A 504 7.76 6.41 -12.20
C SER A 504 9.05 5.94 -12.88
N PHE A 505 10.05 5.51 -12.11
CA PHE A 505 11.29 4.96 -12.67
C PHE A 505 11.03 3.86 -13.70
N LYS A 506 10.09 2.95 -13.43
CA LYS A 506 9.69 1.87 -14.35
C LYS A 506 9.07 2.39 -15.66
N GLU A 507 8.26 3.44 -15.61
CA GLU A 507 7.68 4.07 -16.81
C GLU A 507 8.76 4.77 -17.65
N ARG A 508 9.70 5.46 -17.00
CA ARG A 508 10.85 6.08 -17.66
C ARG A 508 11.75 5.05 -18.32
N PHE A 509 12.02 3.94 -17.61
CA PHE A 509 12.78 2.82 -18.16
C PHE A 509 12.14 2.28 -19.45
N LYS A 510 10.82 2.05 -19.44
CA LYS A 510 10.09 1.59 -20.64
C LYS A 510 10.15 2.58 -21.81
N ARG A 511 10.23 3.88 -21.53
CA ARG A 511 10.31 4.95 -22.53
C ARG A 511 11.74 5.29 -22.93
N ARG A 512 12.73 4.64 -22.37
CA ARG A 512 14.16 4.97 -22.52
C ARG A 512 14.48 6.43 -22.12
N ALA A 513 13.76 6.94 -21.13
CA ALA A 513 13.83 8.33 -20.64
C ALA A 513 14.23 8.38 -19.16
N VAL A 514 15.02 7.42 -18.68
CA VAL A 514 15.40 7.31 -17.26
C VAL A 514 16.14 8.56 -16.78
N ASN A 515 16.86 9.20 -17.67
CA ASN A 515 17.73 10.32 -17.41
C ASN A 515 17.04 11.68 -17.59
N LYS A 516 15.78 11.71 -18.03
CA LYS A 516 15.04 12.97 -18.17
C LYS A 516 14.25 13.23 -16.90
N PHE A 517 14.70 14.17 -16.10
CA PHE A 517 13.97 14.60 -14.90
C PHE A 517 12.53 15.02 -15.23
N ALA A 518 12.40 15.83 -16.27
CA ALA A 518 11.11 16.40 -16.71
C ALA A 518 10.26 15.43 -17.57
N ASP A 519 10.35 14.10 -17.38
CA ASP A 519 9.38 13.19 -18.01
C ASP A 519 8.04 13.32 -17.28
N LEU A 520 7.39 14.48 -17.48
CA LEU A 520 6.05 14.76 -17.01
C LEU A 520 5.04 14.04 -17.89
N ILE A 521 4.13 13.34 -17.25
CA ILE A 521 2.98 12.71 -17.91
C ILE A 521 1.74 13.49 -17.57
N VAL A 522 1.07 14.00 -18.59
CA VAL A 522 -0.27 14.56 -18.42
C VAL A 522 -1.26 13.43 -18.20
N VAL A 523 -1.88 13.40 -17.04
CA VAL A 523 -2.94 12.45 -16.71
C VAL A 523 -4.27 13.16 -16.74
N LYS A 524 -5.13 12.73 -17.68
CA LYS A 524 -6.54 13.18 -17.72
C LYS A 524 -7.41 12.12 -17.06
N LYS A 525 -8.21 12.53 -16.09
CA LYS A 525 -9.19 11.68 -15.41
C LYS A 525 -10.55 12.36 -15.39
N SER A 526 -11.57 11.61 -15.75
CA SER A 526 -12.97 12.02 -15.60
C SER A 526 -13.67 11.10 -14.61
N ILE A 527 -14.71 11.60 -13.98
CA ILE A 527 -15.63 10.80 -13.17
C ILE A 527 -16.43 9.93 -14.13
N LYS A 528 -16.05 8.65 -14.25
CA LYS A 528 -16.75 7.67 -15.08
C LYS A 528 -17.30 6.55 -14.24
N THR A 529 -18.54 6.15 -14.50
CA THR A 529 -19.08 4.92 -13.97
C THR A 529 -18.32 3.71 -14.55
N LEU A 530 -17.59 3.01 -13.69
CA LEU A 530 -16.89 1.78 -14.06
C LEU A 530 -17.44 0.65 -13.19
N TYR A 531 -18.66 0.18 -13.51
CA TYR A 531 -19.26 -1.02 -12.92
C TYR A 531 -18.65 -2.28 -13.55
N ASN A 532 -17.36 -2.48 -13.33
CA ASN A 532 -16.64 -3.60 -13.94
C ASN A 532 -16.49 -4.81 -13.00
N LYS A 533 -17.13 -4.76 -11.83
CA LYS A 533 -17.20 -5.87 -10.87
C LYS A 533 -18.60 -6.43 -10.70
N ARG A 534 -19.60 -5.64 -11.00
CA ARG A 534 -21.03 -6.01 -10.95
C ARG A 534 -21.74 -5.38 -12.17
N ILE A 535 -22.94 -5.80 -12.47
CA ILE A 535 -23.76 -5.27 -13.55
C ILE A 535 -24.79 -4.30 -12.96
N LEU A 536 -24.85 -3.09 -13.47
CA LEU A 536 -25.88 -2.11 -13.14
C LEU A 536 -27.17 -2.51 -13.85
N ILE A 537 -28.28 -2.68 -13.11
CA ILE A 537 -29.57 -3.08 -13.66
C ILE A 537 -30.55 -1.90 -13.77
N ASP A 538 -30.35 -0.89 -12.96
CA ASP A 538 -31.08 0.39 -13.00
C ASP A 538 -30.16 1.51 -12.52
N LYS A 539 -30.68 2.70 -12.23
CA LYS A 539 -29.85 3.85 -11.78
C LYS A 539 -29.15 3.62 -10.42
N ILE A 540 -29.60 2.65 -9.63
CA ILE A 540 -29.15 2.45 -8.24
C ILE A 540 -28.58 1.05 -8.02
N ASN A 541 -29.28 0.02 -8.48
CA ASN A 541 -29.04 -1.35 -8.09
C ASN A 541 -28.06 -2.06 -9.01
N THR A 542 -27.25 -2.94 -8.43
CA THR A 542 -26.34 -3.82 -9.16
C THR A 542 -26.58 -5.28 -8.83
N ILE A 543 -26.29 -6.15 -9.78
CA ILE A 543 -26.28 -7.61 -9.60
C ILE A 543 -24.90 -8.19 -9.87
N PRO A 544 -24.56 -9.36 -9.31
CA PRO A 544 -23.30 -10.01 -9.61
C PRO A 544 -23.20 -10.40 -11.09
N ILE A 545 -21.96 -10.47 -11.59
CA ILE A 545 -21.68 -10.98 -12.95
C ILE A 545 -21.97 -12.48 -12.96
N LYS A 546 -22.64 -12.97 -13.99
CA LYS A 546 -22.80 -14.42 -14.24
C LYS A 546 -21.60 -14.90 -15.08
N VAL A 547 -20.98 -16.04 -14.67
CA VAL A 547 -19.86 -16.69 -15.33
C VAL A 547 -20.20 -18.12 -15.73
#